data_8566072b1b917c5b7e17cae035476918
#
_entry.id   8566072b1b917c5b7e17cae035476918
#
_cell.length_a   1.000
_cell.length_b   1.000
_cell.length_c   1.000
_cell.angle_alpha   90.00
_cell.angle_beta   90.00
_cell.angle_gamma   90.00
#
_symmetry.space_group_name_H-M   'P 1'
#
loop_
_entity.id
_entity.type
_entity.pdbx_description
1 polymer ?
#
loop_
_entity_poly.entity_id
_entity_poly.type
_entity_poly.pdbx_seq_one_letter_code
_entity_poly.pdbx_strand_id
1 'polypeptide(L)'
;MNMTVLDRKAAPSPGSDRPAQSHMGFIDCDVHPYVKGPNDFDPFLSKRWLDHKNTIGVRPRQGLAKTSMYPRMSPGNGMRMDSWPKTGNAPGSDLPMMQEQLLDLFDVAYGLLAPLVGGGPGERNVEFGAAMATAVNEWQLAHWCDPDPRLLGAIQVNIEHTEAAIAEIEKRAGDRRFAQVNVPPRGLEPLGRRRYWPILQACAANNFPVSLHLGGTSGHASTGGGWPSFYHEEHPSYIQTMQTLVTSLVCEGVFEQIPNLKIVLVEGGFAWLPALCWRLDKHWKRLKAEVPHLKRSPSEYVHEHIWVTTQPIEEPERPQDMLSILEWIGPDRVMFSTDYPHWDQDDPRYAFKIPLPDDWKRKIYRDNAKALYQLD
;
A
#
# COMPACT_ATOMS: atom_id res chain seq x y z
N MET A 1 27.79 25.30 23.83
CA MET A 1 26.93 24.21 24.31
C MET A 1 27.47 22.94 23.68
N ASN A 2 28.13 22.11 24.47
CA ASN A 2 28.76 20.87 23.98
C ASN A 2 27.70 19.81 23.74
N MET A 3 27.53 19.38 22.49
CA MET A 3 26.76 18.20 22.15
C MET A 3 27.59 16.96 22.51
N THR A 4 27.13 16.22 23.49
CA THR A 4 27.67 14.90 23.85
C THR A 4 27.30 13.89 22.77
N VAL A 5 28.29 13.36 22.10
CA VAL A 5 28.15 12.26 21.16
C VAL A 5 27.77 11.01 21.98
N LEU A 6 26.57 10.47 21.76
CA LEU A 6 26.17 9.20 22.33
C LEU A 6 26.95 8.08 21.62
N ASP A 7 27.84 7.43 22.36
CA ASP A 7 28.52 6.20 21.94
C ASP A 7 27.50 5.12 21.60
N ARG A 8 27.31 4.83 20.32
CA ARG A 8 26.55 3.65 19.87
C ARG A 8 27.43 2.44 20.07
N LYS A 9 27.13 1.63 21.07
CA LYS A 9 27.62 0.26 21.15
C LYS A 9 27.18 -0.49 19.89
N ALA A 10 28.15 -1.04 19.17
CA ALA A 10 27.90 -1.92 18.03
C ALA A 10 27.00 -3.11 18.48
N ALA A 11 26.00 -3.42 17.67
CA ALA A 11 25.20 -4.60 17.86
C ALA A 11 26.09 -5.86 17.84
N PRO A 12 25.83 -6.88 18.68
CA PRO A 12 26.63 -8.10 18.68
C PRO A 12 26.49 -8.82 17.33
N SER A 13 27.63 -9.31 16.81
CA SER A 13 27.69 -10.16 15.63
C SER A 13 26.80 -11.39 15.83
N PRO A 14 26.04 -11.85 14.82
CA PRO A 14 25.19 -13.02 14.96
C PRO A 14 26.05 -14.27 15.17
N GLY A 15 25.95 -14.86 16.35
CA GLY A 15 26.56 -16.15 16.67
C GLY A 15 25.89 -17.30 15.91
N SER A 16 26.66 -18.26 15.51
CA SER A 16 26.39 -19.40 14.62
C SER A 16 25.59 -20.55 15.23
N ASP A 17 24.62 -20.31 16.09
CA ASP A 17 23.71 -21.36 16.58
C ASP A 17 22.24 -20.91 16.37
N ARG A 18 21.77 -21.03 15.12
CA ARG A 18 20.33 -20.90 14.82
C ARG A 18 19.72 -22.31 14.82
N PRO A 19 18.67 -22.57 15.62
CA PRO A 19 17.84 -23.74 15.38
C PRO A 19 17.28 -23.63 13.96
N ALA A 20 17.25 -24.73 13.23
CA ALA A 20 16.62 -24.82 11.92
C ALA A 20 15.15 -24.43 12.08
N GLN A 21 14.82 -23.17 11.78
CA GLN A 21 13.44 -22.75 11.65
C GLN A 21 12.88 -23.45 10.41
N SER A 22 11.76 -24.15 10.58
CA SER A 22 10.97 -24.62 9.44
C SER A 22 10.69 -23.42 8.55
N HIS A 23 11.28 -23.39 7.34
CA HIS A 23 11.10 -22.33 6.38
C HIS A 23 9.63 -22.29 5.96
N MET A 24 8.87 -21.34 6.51
CA MET A 24 7.44 -21.23 6.22
C MET A 24 7.19 -20.45 4.94
N GLY A 25 8.19 -19.82 4.36
CA GLY A 25 8.07 -18.90 3.22
C GLY A 25 6.90 -17.94 3.43
N PHE A 26 7.15 -16.71 3.83
CA PHE A 26 6.04 -15.76 4.03
C PHE A 26 5.73 -14.94 2.77
N ILE A 27 4.59 -14.27 2.75
CA ILE A 27 4.18 -13.36 1.68
C ILE A 27 4.24 -11.94 2.23
N ASP A 28 5.02 -11.10 1.56
CA ASP A 28 5.16 -9.69 1.87
C ASP A 28 4.17 -8.88 1.03
N CYS A 29 3.23 -8.24 1.68
CA CYS A 29 2.16 -7.52 0.99
C CYS A 29 2.48 -6.05 0.69
N ASP A 30 3.73 -5.60 0.96
CA ASP A 30 4.14 -4.23 0.70
C ASP A 30 5.65 -4.11 0.48
N VAL A 31 6.03 -4.01 -0.81
CA VAL A 31 7.43 -3.91 -1.26
C VAL A 31 7.55 -2.79 -2.29
N HIS A 32 8.48 -1.87 -2.10
CA HIS A 32 8.59 -0.67 -2.93
C HIS A 32 9.73 -0.73 -3.95
N PRO A 33 9.40 -1.04 -5.20
CA PRO A 33 10.33 -0.85 -6.30
C PRO A 33 10.43 0.64 -6.65
N TYR A 34 11.64 1.09 -6.98
CA TYR A 34 11.88 2.48 -7.36
C TYR A 34 12.60 2.58 -8.71
N VAL A 35 12.50 3.74 -9.36
CA VAL A 35 13.19 4.02 -10.63
C VAL A 35 14.67 4.32 -10.39
N LYS A 36 15.52 3.96 -11.36
CA LYS A 36 16.92 4.36 -11.40
C LYS A 36 17.11 5.81 -11.85
N GLY A 37 16.14 6.30 -12.63
CA GLY A 37 16.19 7.66 -13.14
C GLY A 37 14.87 8.15 -13.73
N PRO A 38 14.79 9.43 -14.10
CA PRO A 38 13.53 10.06 -14.53
C PRO A 38 13.02 9.57 -15.89
N ASN A 39 13.84 8.81 -16.63
CA ASN A 39 13.51 8.33 -17.96
C ASN A 39 13.23 6.82 -18.01
N ASP A 40 13.16 6.15 -16.88
CA ASP A 40 12.95 4.69 -16.81
C ASP A 40 11.64 4.23 -17.45
N PHE A 41 10.65 5.12 -17.53
CA PHE A 41 9.37 4.83 -18.17
C PHE A 41 9.35 5.14 -19.67
N ASP A 42 10.36 5.84 -20.19
CA ASP A 42 10.37 6.28 -21.59
C ASP A 42 10.25 5.13 -22.63
N PRO A 43 10.89 3.97 -22.41
CA PRO A 43 10.74 2.83 -23.31
C PRO A 43 9.31 2.30 -23.46
N PHE A 44 8.45 2.59 -22.47
CA PHE A 44 7.08 2.11 -22.41
C PHE A 44 6.04 3.16 -22.82
N LEU A 45 6.50 4.38 -23.18
CA LEU A 45 5.62 5.47 -23.65
C LEU A 45 5.59 5.49 -25.18
N SER A 46 4.41 5.79 -25.74
CA SER A 46 4.30 6.08 -27.18
C SER A 46 5.02 7.38 -27.54
N LYS A 47 5.40 7.52 -28.84
CA LYS A 47 6.05 8.74 -29.33
C LYS A 47 5.27 10.01 -28.98
N ARG A 48 3.93 10.00 -29.08
CA ARG A 48 3.07 11.12 -28.68
C ARG A 48 3.36 11.59 -27.26
N TRP A 49 3.47 10.62 -26.33
CA TRP A 49 3.64 10.93 -24.92
C TRP A 49 5.07 11.28 -24.55
N LEU A 50 6.05 10.72 -25.27
CA LEU A 50 7.45 11.17 -25.17
C LEU A 50 7.61 12.62 -25.63
N ASP A 51 7.02 12.98 -26.78
CA ASP A 51 7.04 14.34 -27.29
C ASP A 51 6.37 15.30 -26.28
N HIS A 52 5.21 14.91 -25.71
CA HIS A 52 4.53 15.67 -24.66
C HIS A 52 5.41 15.86 -23.41
N LYS A 53 5.96 14.76 -22.88
CA LYS A 53 6.85 14.77 -21.71
C LYS A 53 8.06 15.70 -21.94
N ASN A 54 8.70 15.59 -23.11
CA ASN A 54 9.90 16.36 -23.43
C ASN A 54 9.62 17.84 -23.67
N THR A 55 8.40 18.19 -24.12
CA THR A 55 8.02 19.59 -24.38
C THR A 55 7.47 20.27 -23.14
N ILE A 56 6.58 19.61 -22.40
CA ILE A 56 5.80 20.22 -21.30
C ILE A 56 6.26 19.71 -19.94
N GLY A 57 6.82 18.49 -19.89
CA GLY A 57 7.18 17.80 -18.65
C GLY A 57 5.96 17.19 -17.95
N VAL A 58 6.22 16.58 -16.80
CA VAL A 58 5.20 16.04 -15.90
C VAL A 58 4.60 17.16 -15.08
N ARG A 59 3.28 17.27 -15.04
CA ARG A 59 2.55 18.30 -14.31
C ARG A 59 1.55 17.69 -13.33
N PRO A 60 2.03 17.21 -12.17
CA PRO A 60 1.15 16.66 -11.17
C PRO A 60 0.13 17.69 -10.68
N ARG A 61 -1.02 17.22 -10.25
CA ARG A 61 -1.97 18.03 -9.51
C ARG A 61 -1.32 18.43 -8.19
N GLN A 62 -0.96 19.66 -8.10
CA GLN A 62 -0.40 20.24 -6.88
C GLN A 62 -1.48 21.03 -6.18
N GLY A 63 -1.57 20.88 -4.86
CA GLY A 63 -2.24 21.82 -4.01
C GLY A 63 -1.48 23.14 -3.96
N LEU A 64 -1.52 23.82 -2.84
CA LEU A 64 -0.83 25.10 -2.64
C LEU A 64 0.70 25.00 -2.64
N ALA A 65 1.24 23.82 -2.48
CA ALA A 65 2.69 23.57 -2.40
C ALA A 65 3.26 23.05 -3.70
N LYS A 66 4.31 23.70 -4.18
CA LYS A 66 5.06 23.28 -5.37
C LYS A 66 6.29 22.42 -5.06
N THR A 67 6.67 22.31 -3.81
CA THR A 67 7.85 21.59 -3.33
C THR A 67 7.45 20.63 -2.23
N SER A 68 8.32 19.68 -1.92
CA SER A 68 8.14 18.84 -0.74
C SER A 68 8.02 19.75 0.48
N MET A 69 6.83 19.73 1.09
CA MET A 69 6.53 20.50 2.31
C MET A 69 6.90 19.75 3.57
N TYR A 70 7.26 18.49 3.41
CA TYR A 70 7.52 17.61 4.51
C TYR A 70 8.98 17.61 4.93
N PRO A 71 9.26 17.47 6.24
CA PRO A 71 10.60 17.29 6.71
C PRO A 71 11.22 16.08 6.03
N ARG A 72 12.45 16.24 5.56
CA ARG A 72 13.23 15.12 5.05
C ARG A 72 13.81 14.37 6.23
N MET A 73 13.40 13.13 6.39
CA MET A 73 13.92 12.26 7.45
C MET A 73 15.35 11.81 7.18
N SER A 74 15.62 11.39 5.97
CA SER A 74 16.91 10.91 5.51
C SER A 74 17.08 11.27 4.05
N PRO A 75 18.30 11.24 3.51
CA PRO A 75 18.46 11.27 2.07
C PRO A 75 17.62 10.14 1.48
N GLY A 76 16.65 10.44 0.61
CA GLY A 76 15.80 9.44 0.01
C GLY A 76 14.39 9.30 0.58
N ASN A 77 13.87 10.33 1.25
CA ASN A 77 12.45 10.40 1.63
C ASN A 77 11.98 9.26 2.55
N GLY A 78 12.68 9.05 3.65
CA GLY A 78 12.31 8.05 4.64
C GLY A 78 12.84 6.65 4.37
N MET A 79 13.74 6.49 3.42
CA MET A 79 14.37 5.19 3.12
C MET A 79 15.47 4.84 4.11
N ARG A 80 15.70 3.54 4.34
CA ARG A 80 16.79 3.04 5.18
C ARG A 80 18.15 3.43 4.62
N MET A 81 19.09 3.78 5.51
CA MET A 81 20.44 4.18 5.10
C MET A 81 21.24 3.05 4.45
N ASP A 82 20.99 1.81 4.83
CA ASP A 82 21.68 0.62 4.30
C ASP A 82 21.02 0.07 3.02
N SER A 83 19.93 0.66 2.55
CA SER A 83 19.26 0.29 1.30
C SER A 83 19.70 1.12 0.08
N TRP A 84 20.72 1.98 0.24
CA TRP A 84 21.28 2.75 -0.87
C TRP A 84 22.21 1.89 -1.71
N PRO A 85 21.91 1.69 -3.02
CA PRO A 85 22.80 0.97 -3.91
C PRO A 85 24.16 1.67 -4.07
N LYS A 86 25.24 0.90 -4.22
CA LYS A 86 26.59 1.43 -4.48
C LYS A 86 26.66 2.27 -5.76
N THR A 87 25.70 2.12 -6.66
CA THR A 87 25.56 2.90 -7.90
C THR A 87 25.16 4.34 -7.63
N GLY A 88 24.70 4.69 -6.43
CA GLY A 88 24.17 6.01 -6.08
C GLY A 88 22.72 6.26 -6.49
N ASN A 89 22.05 5.27 -7.08
CA ASN A 89 20.63 5.34 -7.38
C ASN A 89 19.78 5.31 -6.08
N ALA A 90 18.50 5.60 -6.19
CA ALA A 90 17.60 5.62 -5.03
C ALA A 90 17.43 4.22 -4.41
N PRO A 91 17.17 4.12 -3.10
CA PRO A 91 16.73 2.88 -2.46
C PRO A 91 15.54 2.26 -3.17
N GLY A 92 15.47 0.94 -3.21
CA GLY A 92 14.42 0.21 -3.91
C GLY A 92 14.61 0.15 -5.45
N SER A 93 15.68 0.73 -6.02
CA SER A 93 15.93 0.71 -7.48
C SER A 93 16.83 -0.45 -7.96
N ASP A 94 17.31 -1.27 -7.04
CA ASP A 94 18.28 -2.33 -7.31
C ASP A 94 17.70 -3.69 -6.91
N LEU A 95 17.33 -4.51 -7.90
CA LEU A 95 16.75 -5.83 -7.66
C LEU A 95 17.71 -6.78 -6.92
N PRO A 96 19.00 -6.90 -7.28
CA PRO A 96 19.95 -7.71 -6.51
C PRO A 96 20.01 -7.33 -5.02
N MET A 97 19.95 -6.04 -4.71
CA MET A 97 19.93 -5.58 -3.32
C MET A 97 18.62 -5.95 -2.61
N MET A 98 17.48 -5.82 -3.28
CA MET A 98 16.19 -6.28 -2.74
C MET A 98 16.19 -7.79 -2.50
N GLN A 99 16.77 -8.57 -3.42
CA GLN A 99 16.95 -10.02 -3.22
C GLN A 99 17.78 -10.30 -1.97
N GLU A 100 18.95 -9.69 -1.83
CA GLU A 100 19.85 -9.87 -0.68
C GLU A 100 19.21 -9.41 0.65
N GLN A 101 18.60 -8.22 0.68
CA GLN A 101 18.11 -7.59 1.92
C GLN A 101 16.72 -8.03 2.35
N LEU A 102 15.90 -8.56 1.44
CA LEU A 102 14.51 -8.93 1.70
C LEU A 102 14.23 -10.37 1.29
N LEU A 103 14.24 -10.66 -0.03
CA LEU A 103 13.67 -11.88 -0.55
C LEU A 103 14.41 -13.14 -0.09
N ASP A 104 15.74 -13.12 -0.13
CA ASP A 104 16.56 -14.26 0.26
C ASP A 104 16.83 -14.27 1.76
N LEU A 105 17.02 -13.06 2.36
CA LEU A 105 17.30 -12.97 3.80
C LEU A 105 16.17 -13.56 4.65
N PHE A 106 14.93 -13.38 4.23
CA PHE A 106 13.75 -13.75 4.99
C PHE A 106 12.95 -14.91 4.38
N ASP A 107 13.44 -15.52 3.30
CA ASP A 107 12.73 -16.60 2.58
C ASP A 107 11.32 -16.16 2.14
N VAL A 108 11.25 -15.01 1.46
CA VAL A 108 9.98 -14.46 0.94
C VAL A 108 9.48 -15.33 -0.20
N ALA A 109 8.30 -15.92 -0.05
CA ALA A 109 7.66 -16.71 -1.10
C ALA A 109 7.13 -15.82 -2.23
N TYR A 110 6.46 -14.73 -1.86
CA TYR A 110 5.99 -13.70 -2.79
C TYR A 110 6.11 -12.32 -2.14
N GLY A 111 6.50 -11.32 -2.94
CA GLY A 111 6.50 -9.89 -2.59
C GLY A 111 5.57 -9.12 -3.50
N LEU A 112 4.58 -8.44 -2.94
CA LEU A 112 3.64 -7.62 -3.70
C LEU A 112 4.22 -6.22 -3.88
N LEU A 113 4.42 -5.83 -5.13
CA LEU A 113 5.01 -4.54 -5.46
C LEU A 113 4.00 -3.40 -5.28
N ALA A 114 4.43 -2.35 -4.62
CA ALA A 114 3.72 -1.08 -4.48
C ALA A 114 4.60 0.07 -4.98
N PRO A 115 4.66 0.34 -6.31
CA PRO A 115 5.47 1.40 -6.86
C PRO A 115 5.03 2.77 -6.34
N LEU A 116 5.93 3.49 -5.67
CA LEU A 116 5.69 4.88 -5.21
C LEU A 116 6.11 5.92 -6.26
N VAL A 117 6.46 5.46 -7.45
CA VAL A 117 6.93 6.31 -8.52
C VAL A 117 5.78 6.93 -9.29
N GLY A 118 5.95 8.22 -9.54
CA GLY A 118 4.93 9.08 -10.10
C GLY A 118 4.48 8.72 -11.49
N GLY A 119 3.27 9.03 -11.72
CA GLY A 119 2.54 8.86 -12.96
C GLY A 119 1.11 8.47 -12.65
N GLY A 120 0.23 8.77 -13.56
CA GLY A 120 -1.16 8.37 -13.46
C GLY A 120 -2.00 9.29 -12.57
N PRO A 121 -2.32 8.89 -11.34
CA PRO A 121 -3.43 9.53 -10.61
C PRO A 121 -3.24 11.02 -10.28
N GLY A 122 -1.99 11.45 -10.14
CA GLY A 122 -1.66 12.84 -9.81
C GLY A 122 -1.48 13.77 -11.01
N GLU A 123 -1.51 13.25 -12.24
CA GLU A 123 -1.24 14.06 -13.43
C GLU A 123 -2.46 14.90 -13.81
N ARG A 124 -2.23 16.18 -14.20
CA ARG A 124 -3.30 17.08 -14.61
C ARG A 124 -3.96 16.66 -15.93
N ASN A 125 -3.13 16.24 -16.89
CA ASN A 125 -3.61 15.65 -18.13
C ASN A 125 -3.97 14.19 -17.86
N VAL A 126 -5.25 13.90 -17.72
CA VAL A 126 -5.72 12.57 -17.32
C VAL A 126 -5.37 11.48 -18.36
N GLU A 127 -5.30 11.82 -19.65
CA GLU A 127 -4.86 10.89 -20.70
C GLU A 127 -3.36 10.57 -20.58
N PHE A 128 -2.54 11.58 -20.31
CA PHE A 128 -1.12 11.37 -20.05
C PHE A 128 -0.92 10.57 -18.77
N GLY A 129 -1.70 10.87 -17.73
CA GLY A 129 -1.71 10.10 -16.49
C GLY A 129 -2.05 8.63 -16.70
N ALA A 130 -3.02 8.33 -17.56
CA ALA A 130 -3.36 6.94 -17.92
C ALA A 130 -2.21 6.24 -18.69
N ALA A 131 -1.59 6.94 -19.63
CA ALA A 131 -0.43 6.42 -20.35
C ALA A 131 0.77 6.15 -19.43
N MET A 132 1.00 7.03 -18.46
CA MET A 132 2.03 6.82 -17.43
C MET A 132 1.72 5.62 -16.54
N ALA A 133 0.47 5.42 -16.14
CA ALA A 133 0.06 4.25 -15.37
C ALA A 133 0.35 2.95 -16.13
N THR A 134 0.00 2.89 -17.42
CA THR A 134 0.36 1.76 -18.30
C THR A 134 1.88 1.57 -18.38
N ALA A 135 2.66 2.65 -18.53
CA ALA A 135 4.12 2.57 -18.59
C ALA A 135 4.73 2.02 -17.29
N VAL A 136 4.19 2.40 -16.13
CA VAL A 136 4.61 1.83 -14.83
C VAL A 136 4.29 0.34 -14.76
N ASN A 137 3.14 -0.09 -15.28
CA ASN A 137 2.78 -1.51 -15.31
C ASN A 137 3.73 -2.33 -16.17
N GLU A 138 4.09 -1.85 -17.37
CA GLU A 138 5.08 -2.53 -18.22
C GLU A 138 6.49 -2.52 -17.58
N TRP A 139 6.84 -1.43 -16.91
CA TRP A 139 8.11 -1.31 -16.18
C TRP A 139 8.22 -2.31 -15.03
N GLN A 140 7.14 -2.51 -14.24
CA GLN A 140 7.11 -3.53 -13.19
C GLN A 140 7.39 -4.92 -13.77
N LEU A 141 6.74 -5.26 -14.89
CA LEU A 141 6.97 -6.56 -15.53
C LEU A 141 8.43 -6.70 -15.98
N ALA A 142 8.94 -5.76 -16.76
CA ALA A 142 10.25 -5.85 -17.39
C ALA A 142 11.43 -5.85 -16.40
N HIS A 143 11.31 -5.10 -15.30
CA HIS A 143 12.43 -4.86 -14.39
C HIS A 143 12.34 -5.62 -13.06
N TRP A 144 11.15 -6.15 -12.71
CA TRP A 144 10.91 -6.77 -11.41
C TRP A 144 10.28 -8.14 -11.51
N CYS A 145 9.10 -8.27 -12.12
CA CYS A 145 8.35 -9.52 -12.12
C CYS A 145 8.96 -10.59 -13.04
N ASP A 146 9.41 -10.21 -14.24
CA ASP A 146 10.03 -11.17 -15.17
C ASP A 146 11.41 -11.63 -14.71
N PRO A 147 12.28 -10.75 -14.13
CA PRO A 147 13.56 -11.18 -13.58
C PRO A 147 13.47 -12.01 -12.30
N ASP A 148 12.46 -11.79 -11.45
CA ASP A 148 12.23 -12.57 -10.23
C ASP A 148 10.74 -12.91 -10.05
N PRO A 149 10.34 -14.16 -10.31
CA PRO A 149 8.93 -14.57 -10.28
C PRO A 149 8.30 -14.55 -8.87
N ARG A 150 9.08 -14.30 -7.83
CA ARG A 150 8.55 -14.05 -6.48
C ARG A 150 7.89 -12.68 -6.37
N LEU A 151 8.21 -11.75 -7.27
CA LEU A 151 7.66 -10.40 -7.26
C LEU A 151 6.43 -10.30 -8.14
N LEU A 152 5.35 -9.83 -7.56
CA LEU A 152 4.07 -9.63 -8.24
C LEU A 152 3.72 -8.15 -8.30
N GLY A 153 3.37 -7.67 -9.49
CA GLY A 153 3.01 -6.27 -9.71
C GLY A 153 1.65 -5.90 -9.12
N ALA A 154 1.47 -4.61 -8.86
CA ALA A 154 0.17 -3.99 -8.64
C ALA A 154 -0.19 -3.14 -9.85
N ILE A 155 -1.34 -3.40 -10.46
CA ILE A 155 -1.83 -2.66 -11.63
C ILE A 155 -2.07 -1.20 -11.22
N GLN A 156 -1.28 -0.30 -11.77
CA GLN A 156 -1.49 1.14 -11.60
C GLN A 156 -2.56 1.62 -12.57
N VAL A 157 -3.48 2.43 -12.09
CA VAL A 157 -4.55 3.04 -12.90
C VAL A 157 -4.72 4.51 -12.58
N ASN A 158 -5.17 5.30 -13.56
CA ASN A 158 -5.63 6.65 -13.31
C ASN A 158 -7.14 6.65 -13.07
N ILE A 159 -7.58 6.69 -11.82
CA ILE A 159 -9.01 6.65 -11.44
C ILE A 159 -9.81 7.84 -11.95
N GLU A 160 -9.15 8.93 -12.33
CA GLU A 160 -9.81 10.12 -12.89
C GLU A 160 -10.08 9.98 -14.40
N HIS A 161 -9.63 8.87 -15.02
CA HIS A 161 -9.95 8.49 -16.41
C HIS A 161 -10.55 7.08 -16.42
N THR A 162 -11.83 7.00 -16.15
CA THR A 162 -12.57 5.75 -15.91
C THR A 162 -12.38 4.71 -17.02
N GLU A 163 -12.53 5.13 -18.28
CA GLU A 163 -12.44 4.22 -19.43
C GLU A 163 -11.04 3.63 -19.59
N ALA A 164 -10.00 4.45 -19.40
CA ALA A 164 -8.63 3.99 -19.49
C ALA A 164 -8.25 3.08 -18.31
N ALA A 165 -8.77 3.38 -17.10
CA ALA A 165 -8.57 2.54 -15.94
C ALA A 165 -9.19 1.14 -16.13
N ILE A 166 -10.43 1.07 -16.64
CA ILE A 166 -11.09 -0.20 -16.95
C ILE A 166 -10.31 -0.96 -18.03
N ALA A 167 -9.92 -0.30 -19.11
CA ALA A 167 -9.18 -0.93 -20.20
C ALA A 167 -7.84 -1.50 -19.74
N GLU A 168 -7.13 -0.82 -18.82
CA GLU A 168 -5.88 -1.32 -18.26
C GLU A 168 -6.10 -2.54 -17.35
N ILE A 169 -7.14 -2.53 -16.51
CA ILE A 169 -7.52 -3.68 -15.67
C ILE A 169 -7.85 -4.89 -16.55
N GLU A 170 -8.68 -4.70 -17.57
CA GLU A 170 -9.09 -5.77 -18.49
C GLU A 170 -7.90 -6.30 -19.31
N LYS A 171 -6.96 -5.42 -19.73
CA LYS A 171 -5.72 -5.80 -20.40
C LYS A 171 -4.88 -6.75 -19.53
N ARG A 172 -4.88 -6.59 -18.22
CA ARG A 172 -4.12 -7.43 -17.27
C ARG A 172 -4.89 -8.65 -16.77
N ALA A 173 -6.14 -8.80 -17.16
CA ALA A 173 -6.96 -9.93 -16.74
C ALA A 173 -6.27 -11.26 -17.11
N GLY A 174 -6.10 -12.14 -16.11
CA GLY A 174 -5.44 -13.44 -16.28
C GLY A 174 -3.90 -13.40 -16.32
N ASP A 175 -3.25 -12.24 -16.30
CA ASP A 175 -1.80 -12.15 -16.15
C ASP A 175 -1.42 -12.35 -14.68
N ARG A 176 -0.91 -13.53 -14.36
CA ARG A 176 -0.57 -13.95 -12.99
C ARG A 176 0.61 -13.19 -12.37
N ARG A 177 1.30 -12.35 -13.15
CA ARG A 177 2.35 -11.45 -12.64
C ARG A 177 1.76 -10.23 -11.93
N PHE A 178 0.44 -10.00 -12.02
CA PHE A 178 -0.26 -8.97 -11.26
C PHE A 178 -1.18 -9.59 -10.21
N ALA A 179 -1.08 -9.10 -8.97
CA ALA A 179 -1.87 -9.60 -7.84
C ALA A 179 -3.06 -8.72 -7.47
N GLN A 180 -2.99 -7.42 -7.73
CA GLN A 180 -3.97 -6.44 -7.27
C GLN A 180 -4.01 -5.20 -8.17
N VAL A 181 -5.04 -4.36 -7.99
CA VAL A 181 -5.10 -3.02 -8.58
C VAL A 181 -4.78 -2.01 -7.50
N ASN A 182 -3.75 -1.20 -7.71
CA ASN A 182 -3.39 -0.13 -6.77
C ASN A 182 -4.14 1.15 -7.11
N VAL A 183 -4.92 1.63 -6.14
CA VAL A 183 -5.68 2.87 -6.24
C VAL A 183 -5.13 3.86 -5.22
N PRO A 184 -4.81 5.09 -5.64
CA PRO A 184 -4.32 6.09 -4.70
C PRO A 184 -5.40 6.39 -3.66
N PRO A 185 -5.01 6.57 -2.39
CA PRO A 185 -5.97 6.82 -1.32
C PRO A 185 -6.60 8.20 -1.40
N ARG A 186 -6.05 9.08 -2.23
CA ARG A 186 -6.53 10.44 -2.42
C ARG A 186 -6.84 10.70 -3.88
N GLY A 187 -8.11 10.92 -4.17
CA GLY A 187 -8.64 11.34 -5.46
C GLY A 187 -9.29 12.71 -5.36
N LEU A 188 -9.99 13.12 -6.39
CA LEU A 188 -10.81 14.34 -6.37
C LEU A 188 -12.01 14.22 -5.43
N GLU A 189 -12.50 13.00 -5.24
CA GLU A 189 -13.60 12.66 -4.35
C GLU A 189 -13.26 11.38 -3.57
N PRO A 190 -13.93 11.12 -2.44
CA PRO A 190 -13.77 9.83 -1.74
C PRO A 190 -14.13 8.64 -2.64
N LEU A 191 -13.37 7.56 -2.57
CA LEU A 191 -13.46 6.41 -3.49
C LEU A 191 -14.83 5.72 -3.52
N GLY A 192 -15.64 5.84 -2.46
CA GLY A 192 -17.00 5.30 -2.44
C GLY A 192 -17.97 5.99 -3.41
N ARG A 193 -17.64 7.17 -3.93
CA ARG A 193 -18.51 7.91 -4.84
C ARG A 193 -18.81 7.13 -6.12
N ARG A 194 -20.04 7.23 -6.59
CA ARG A 194 -20.57 6.42 -7.71
C ARG A 194 -19.77 6.52 -9.01
N ARG A 195 -19.09 7.64 -9.23
CA ARG A 195 -18.24 7.84 -10.42
C ARG A 195 -17.09 6.83 -10.51
N TYR A 196 -16.63 6.27 -9.38
CA TYR A 196 -15.57 5.27 -9.34
C TYR A 196 -16.07 3.83 -9.38
N TRP A 197 -17.37 3.60 -9.22
CA TRP A 197 -17.93 2.25 -9.21
C TRP A 197 -17.62 1.42 -10.45
N PRO A 198 -17.63 1.97 -11.68
CA PRO A 198 -17.27 1.17 -12.86
C PRO A 198 -15.85 0.59 -12.78
N ILE A 199 -14.88 1.32 -12.20
CA ILE A 199 -13.52 0.82 -11.98
C ILE A 199 -13.53 -0.29 -10.93
N LEU A 200 -14.21 -0.09 -9.79
CA LEU A 200 -14.34 -1.10 -8.75
C LEU A 200 -15.05 -2.37 -9.25
N GLN A 201 -16.05 -2.21 -10.11
CA GLN A 201 -16.73 -3.33 -10.77
C GLN A 201 -15.78 -4.11 -11.70
N ALA A 202 -14.94 -3.40 -12.46
CA ALA A 202 -13.93 -4.06 -13.32
C ALA A 202 -12.91 -4.84 -12.48
N CYS A 203 -12.46 -4.30 -11.34
CA CYS A 203 -11.60 -5.02 -10.41
C CYS A 203 -12.26 -6.30 -9.89
N ALA A 204 -13.48 -6.18 -9.38
CA ALA A 204 -14.23 -7.33 -8.86
C ALA A 204 -14.53 -8.39 -9.91
N ALA A 205 -14.89 -7.99 -11.13
CA ALA A 205 -15.17 -8.89 -12.26
C ALA A 205 -13.95 -9.70 -12.70
N ASN A 206 -12.75 -9.12 -12.56
CA ASN A 206 -11.48 -9.76 -12.90
C ASN A 206 -10.77 -10.38 -11.68
N ASN A 207 -11.45 -10.47 -10.53
CA ASN A 207 -10.94 -11.01 -9.28
C ASN A 207 -9.68 -10.32 -8.74
N PHE A 208 -9.44 -9.06 -9.09
CA PHE A 208 -8.36 -8.28 -8.51
C PHE A 208 -8.84 -7.59 -7.22
N PRO A 209 -8.21 -7.86 -6.07
CA PRO A 209 -8.34 -6.99 -4.91
C PRO A 209 -7.88 -5.58 -5.23
N VAL A 210 -8.51 -4.59 -4.60
CA VAL A 210 -8.10 -3.17 -4.71
C VAL A 210 -7.25 -2.83 -3.51
N SER A 211 -5.98 -2.52 -3.72
CA SER A 211 -5.10 -1.99 -2.68
C SER A 211 -5.21 -0.47 -2.60
N LEU A 212 -5.40 0.03 -1.40
CA LEU A 212 -5.36 1.44 -1.05
C LEU A 212 -4.07 1.65 -0.28
N HIS A 213 -3.03 2.10 -0.99
CA HIS A 213 -1.71 2.27 -0.45
C HIS A 213 -1.44 3.74 -0.14
N LEU A 214 -0.96 4.01 1.07
CA LEU A 214 -0.50 5.34 1.45
C LEU A 214 0.70 5.77 0.60
N GLY A 215 0.89 7.05 0.53
CA GLY A 215 1.93 7.64 -0.31
C GLY A 215 1.35 8.22 -1.59
N GLY A 216 2.22 8.73 -2.40
CA GLY A 216 1.85 9.48 -3.59
C GLY A 216 1.33 10.88 -3.23
N THR A 217 1.99 11.84 -3.76
CA THR A 217 1.68 13.25 -3.56
C THR A 217 0.41 13.64 -4.29
N SER A 218 -0.67 13.74 -3.60
CA SER A 218 -1.88 14.31 -4.17
C SER A 218 -1.92 15.84 -4.13
N GLY A 219 -0.90 16.49 -3.57
CA GLY A 219 -0.92 17.94 -3.33
C GLY A 219 -1.93 18.38 -2.27
N HIS A 220 -2.45 17.47 -1.49
CA HIS A 220 -3.35 17.73 -0.37
C HIS A 220 -2.65 17.36 0.95
N ALA A 221 -3.01 18.07 2.01
CA ALA A 221 -2.59 17.67 3.35
C ALA A 221 -3.12 16.26 3.68
N SER A 222 -2.43 15.52 4.55
CA SER A 222 -2.83 14.18 4.96
C SER A 222 -4.18 14.16 5.65
N THR A 223 -4.60 15.28 6.23
CA THR A 223 -5.88 15.43 6.94
C THR A 223 -6.57 16.73 6.56
N GLY A 224 -7.85 16.85 6.90
CA GLY A 224 -8.60 18.11 6.82
C GLY A 224 -8.14 19.19 7.80
N GLY A 225 -7.23 18.87 8.72
CA GLY A 225 -6.65 19.80 9.69
C GLY A 225 -5.57 20.71 9.12
N GLY A 226 -5.08 20.42 7.93
CA GLY A 226 -4.03 21.19 7.27
C GLY A 226 -2.70 20.48 7.18
N TRP A 227 -1.62 21.23 6.93
CA TRP A 227 -0.28 20.70 6.71
C TRP A 227 0.47 20.51 8.04
N PRO A 228 0.99 19.33 8.33
CA PRO A 228 1.81 19.08 9.50
C PRO A 228 3.16 19.78 9.40
N SER A 229 3.76 20.10 10.55
CA SER A 229 5.10 20.70 10.64
C SER A 229 6.20 19.65 10.74
N PHE A 230 5.88 18.48 11.28
CA PHE A 230 6.86 17.44 11.56
C PHE A 230 6.46 16.12 10.86
N TYR A 231 7.45 15.36 10.41
CA TYR A 231 7.19 14.01 9.89
C TYR A 231 6.55 13.09 10.93
N HIS A 232 6.96 13.24 12.20
CA HIS A 232 6.34 12.53 13.33
C HIS A 232 4.84 12.85 13.50
N GLU A 233 4.39 14.02 13.07
CA GLU A 233 2.98 14.43 13.04
C GLU A 233 2.28 13.90 11.78
N GLU A 234 2.99 13.90 10.65
CA GLU A 234 2.44 13.50 9.36
C GLU A 234 2.16 12.01 9.26
N HIS A 235 3.15 11.18 9.55
CA HIS A 235 3.09 9.73 9.37
C HIS A 235 1.88 9.11 10.07
N PRO A 236 1.61 9.35 11.38
CA PRO A 236 0.41 8.84 12.03
C PRO A 236 -0.90 9.43 11.49
N SER A 237 -0.84 10.57 10.79
CA SER A 237 -2.05 11.22 10.27
C SER A 237 -2.65 10.53 9.05
N TYR A 238 -1.91 9.66 8.40
CA TYR A 238 -2.37 8.86 7.25
C TYR A 238 -3.57 7.97 7.59
N ILE A 239 -3.68 7.52 8.82
CA ILE A 239 -4.83 6.79 9.35
C ILE A 239 -6.15 7.50 9.04
N GLN A 240 -6.20 8.84 9.10
CA GLN A 240 -7.42 9.61 8.84
C GLN A 240 -7.89 9.49 7.39
N THR A 241 -6.96 9.37 6.44
CA THR A 241 -7.29 9.11 5.05
C THR A 241 -7.96 7.74 4.91
N MET A 242 -7.38 6.70 5.52
CA MET A 242 -7.97 5.35 5.50
C MET A 242 -9.35 5.30 6.16
N GLN A 243 -9.53 5.99 7.28
CA GLN A 243 -10.85 6.12 7.93
C GLN A 243 -11.88 6.76 7.00
N THR A 244 -11.49 7.79 6.26
CA THR A 244 -12.38 8.46 5.29
C THR A 244 -12.75 7.51 4.15
N LEU A 245 -11.80 6.75 3.62
CA LEU A 245 -12.04 5.80 2.53
C LEU A 245 -12.98 4.67 2.96
N VAL A 246 -12.72 4.03 4.10
CA VAL A 246 -13.59 2.99 4.66
C VAL A 246 -15.00 3.52 4.89
N THR A 247 -15.11 4.69 5.51
CA THR A 247 -16.41 5.33 5.74
C THR A 247 -17.15 5.59 4.44
N SER A 248 -16.48 6.11 3.42
CA SER A 248 -17.07 6.39 2.11
C SER A 248 -17.54 5.10 1.41
N LEU A 249 -16.69 4.07 1.34
CA LEU A 249 -17.03 2.80 0.70
C LEU A 249 -18.27 2.15 1.34
N VAL A 250 -18.35 2.18 2.67
CA VAL A 250 -19.51 1.64 3.39
C VAL A 250 -20.73 2.52 3.18
N CYS A 251 -20.65 3.81 3.48
CA CYS A 251 -21.82 4.70 3.50
C CYS A 251 -22.44 4.93 2.12
N GLU A 252 -21.64 4.92 1.05
CA GLU A 252 -22.15 5.00 -0.33
C GLU A 252 -22.80 3.67 -0.79
N GLY A 253 -22.62 2.57 -0.04
CA GLY A 253 -23.18 1.27 -0.35
C GLY A 253 -22.44 0.50 -1.43
N VAL A 254 -21.15 0.73 -1.58
CA VAL A 254 -20.31 0.07 -2.59
C VAL A 254 -20.42 -1.46 -2.48
N PHE A 255 -20.33 -1.98 -1.27
CA PHE A 255 -20.35 -3.44 -1.01
C PHE A 255 -21.71 -4.09 -1.24
N GLU A 256 -22.82 -3.34 -1.15
CA GLU A 256 -24.14 -3.82 -1.55
C GLU A 256 -24.25 -3.96 -3.08
N GLN A 257 -23.59 -3.10 -3.84
CA GLN A 257 -23.64 -3.09 -5.29
C GLN A 257 -22.59 -3.98 -5.93
N ILE A 258 -21.45 -4.19 -5.23
CA ILE A 258 -20.30 -4.95 -5.72
C ILE A 258 -19.91 -5.97 -4.65
N PRO A 259 -20.72 -7.05 -4.47
CA PRO A 259 -20.56 -7.96 -3.33
C PRO A 259 -19.28 -8.82 -3.38
N ASN A 260 -18.59 -8.87 -4.52
CA ASN A 260 -17.34 -9.61 -4.66
C ASN A 260 -16.10 -8.71 -4.51
N LEU A 261 -16.28 -7.40 -4.27
CA LEU A 261 -15.17 -6.47 -4.13
C LEU A 261 -14.38 -6.76 -2.86
N LYS A 262 -13.06 -6.79 -3.00
CA LYS A 262 -12.09 -6.97 -1.93
C LYS A 262 -11.20 -5.75 -1.84
N ILE A 263 -11.05 -5.17 -0.66
CA ILE A 263 -10.24 -3.98 -0.41
C ILE A 263 -9.11 -4.36 0.53
N VAL A 264 -7.91 -3.91 0.23
CA VAL A 264 -6.73 -4.06 1.09
C VAL A 264 -6.25 -2.67 1.48
N LEU A 265 -6.20 -2.41 2.77
CA LEU A 265 -5.62 -1.18 3.33
C LEU A 265 -4.15 -1.44 3.60
N VAL A 266 -3.28 -0.77 2.85
CA VAL A 266 -1.83 -0.96 2.90
C VAL A 266 -1.18 0.25 3.56
N GLU A 267 -0.25 0.01 4.48
CA GLU A 267 0.52 1.05 5.20
C GLU A 267 -0.36 2.04 6.00
N GLY A 268 -1.54 1.62 6.42
CA GLY A 268 -2.50 2.50 7.10
C GLY A 268 -2.66 2.25 8.61
N GLY A 269 -1.88 1.34 9.19
CA GLY A 269 -2.16 0.81 10.51
C GLY A 269 -3.55 0.15 10.58
N PHE A 270 -3.92 -0.43 11.69
CA PHE A 270 -5.21 -1.15 11.79
C PHE A 270 -5.89 -1.05 13.17
N ALA A 271 -5.19 -0.62 14.21
CA ALA A 271 -5.77 -0.55 15.56
C ALA A 271 -6.94 0.44 15.69
N TRP A 272 -7.08 1.35 14.75
CA TRP A 272 -8.18 2.32 14.67
C TRP A 272 -9.49 1.73 14.12
N LEU A 273 -9.43 0.59 13.43
CA LEU A 273 -10.56 0.03 12.68
C LEU A 273 -11.74 -0.36 13.58
N PRO A 274 -11.53 -1.03 14.74
CA PRO A 274 -12.62 -1.31 15.67
C PRO A 274 -13.36 -0.05 16.14
N ALA A 275 -12.62 0.99 16.53
CA ALA A 275 -13.21 2.22 17.04
C ALA A 275 -14.04 2.96 15.99
N LEU A 276 -13.59 2.99 14.74
CA LEU A 276 -14.35 3.53 13.61
C LEU A 276 -15.65 2.75 13.41
N CYS A 277 -15.58 1.43 13.35
CA CYS A 277 -16.73 0.55 13.14
C CYS A 277 -17.78 0.68 14.23
N TRP A 278 -17.38 0.71 15.51
CA TRP A 278 -18.31 0.94 16.63
C TRP A 278 -19.04 2.27 16.51
N ARG A 279 -18.34 3.31 16.06
CA ARG A 279 -18.94 4.61 15.81
C ARG A 279 -19.94 4.57 14.66
N LEU A 280 -19.56 3.97 13.54
CA LEU A 280 -20.43 3.83 12.37
C LEU A 280 -21.68 3.02 12.68
N ASP A 281 -21.56 1.89 13.37
CA ASP A 281 -22.69 1.03 13.77
C ASP A 281 -23.67 1.78 14.70
N LYS A 282 -23.14 2.56 15.65
CA LYS A 282 -23.97 3.40 16.54
C LYS A 282 -24.75 4.45 15.76
N HIS A 283 -24.10 5.10 14.79
CA HIS A 283 -24.75 6.10 13.95
C HIS A 283 -25.78 5.45 13.03
N TRP A 284 -25.43 4.35 12.36
CA TRP A 284 -26.33 3.63 11.47
C TRP A 284 -27.64 3.22 12.15
N LYS A 285 -27.58 2.73 13.38
CA LYS A 285 -28.79 2.37 14.15
C LYS A 285 -29.78 3.53 14.30
N ARG A 286 -29.30 4.78 14.29
CA ARG A 286 -30.10 5.99 14.48
C ARG A 286 -30.44 6.73 13.18
N LEU A 287 -29.59 6.62 12.19
CA LEU A 287 -29.63 7.38 10.94
C LEU A 287 -29.93 6.50 9.72
N LYS A 288 -30.57 5.35 9.91
CA LYS A 288 -30.90 4.43 8.81
C LYS A 288 -31.64 5.09 7.66
N ALA A 289 -32.43 6.09 7.94
CA ALA A 289 -33.21 6.80 6.92
C ALA A 289 -32.32 7.59 5.95
N GLU A 290 -31.11 8.00 6.35
CA GLU A 290 -30.15 8.67 5.50
C GLU A 290 -29.45 7.68 4.54
N VAL A 291 -29.24 6.45 4.98
CA VAL A 291 -28.53 5.39 4.24
C VAL A 291 -29.41 4.12 4.09
N PRO A 292 -30.61 4.24 3.49
CA PRO A 292 -31.59 3.13 3.44
C PRO A 292 -31.12 1.95 2.60
N HIS A 293 -30.09 2.12 1.78
CA HIS A 293 -29.46 1.11 0.96
C HIS A 293 -28.55 0.17 1.78
N LEU A 294 -28.11 0.55 2.98
CA LEU A 294 -27.32 -0.33 3.85
C LEU A 294 -28.24 -1.31 4.58
N LYS A 295 -28.12 -2.58 4.26
CA LYS A 295 -28.96 -3.66 4.81
C LYS A 295 -28.41 -4.23 6.12
N ARG A 296 -27.09 -4.13 6.31
CA ARG A 296 -26.35 -4.66 7.46
C ARG A 296 -25.62 -3.54 8.19
N SER A 297 -25.07 -3.84 9.38
CA SER A 297 -24.24 -2.88 10.09
C SER A 297 -22.95 -2.59 9.34
N PRO A 298 -22.40 -1.37 9.42
CA PRO A 298 -21.11 -1.01 8.84
C PRO A 298 -19.97 -1.99 9.14
N SER A 299 -19.89 -2.48 10.38
CA SER A 299 -18.86 -3.45 10.78
C SER A 299 -18.95 -4.78 10.02
N GLU A 300 -20.16 -5.26 9.67
CA GLU A 300 -20.31 -6.48 8.91
C GLU A 300 -19.74 -6.36 7.50
N TYR A 301 -19.89 -5.20 6.82
CA TYR A 301 -19.24 -4.95 5.53
C TYR A 301 -17.72 -4.91 5.67
N VAL A 302 -17.21 -4.26 6.72
CA VAL A 302 -15.77 -4.19 6.96
C VAL A 302 -15.18 -5.59 7.16
N HIS A 303 -15.79 -6.42 7.99
CA HIS A 303 -15.32 -7.79 8.23
C HIS A 303 -15.37 -8.68 6.97
N GLU A 304 -16.30 -8.43 6.05
CA GLU A 304 -16.43 -9.23 4.85
C GLU A 304 -15.50 -8.81 3.74
N HIS A 305 -15.29 -7.50 3.56
CA HIS A 305 -14.69 -6.94 2.35
C HIS A 305 -13.32 -6.31 2.54
N ILE A 306 -12.86 -6.10 3.78
CA ILE A 306 -11.63 -5.33 4.04
C ILE A 306 -10.56 -6.22 4.68
N TRP A 307 -9.36 -6.15 4.13
CA TRP A 307 -8.12 -6.68 4.68
C TRP A 307 -7.18 -5.53 5.03
N VAL A 308 -6.29 -5.76 5.97
CA VAL A 308 -5.27 -4.79 6.39
C VAL A 308 -3.89 -5.42 6.33
N THR A 309 -2.85 -4.62 6.05
CA THR A 309 -1.46 -5.05 6.22
C THR A 309 -0.93 -4.64 7.59
N THR A 310 0.13 -5.31 8.05
CA THR A 310 0.62 -5.11 9.41
C THR A 310 1.47 -3.84 9.56
N GLN A 311 2.27 -3.48 8.58
CA GLN A 311 3.16 -2.34 8.68
C GLN A 311 2.41 -1.04 8.33
N PRO A 312 2.59 0.09 9.07
CA PRO A 312 3.25 0.17 10.38
C PRO A 312 2.36 -0.40 11.48
N ILE A 313 2.93 -1.32 12.27
CA ILE A 313 2.19 -1.95 13.35
C ILE A 313 2.14 -1.03 14.58
N GLU A 314 0.97 -0.85 15.16
CA GLU A 314 0.84 -0.13 16.41
C GLU A 314 1.36 -0.98 17.57
N GLU A 315 2.08 -0.33 18.49
CA GLU A 315 2.64 -0.98 19.68
C GLU A 315 1.94 -0.47 20.95
N PRO A 316 0.85 -1.10 21.40
CA PRO A 316 0.17 -0.70 22.64
C PRO A 316 1.06 -0.97 23.85
N GLU A 317 0.89 -0.16 24.93
CA GLU A 317 1.65 -0.32 26.17
C GLU A 317 1.50 -1.74 26.76
N ARG A 318 0.29 -2.30 26.68
CA ARG A 318 0.04 -3.70 27.04
C ARG A 318 -0.06 -4.55 25.78
N PRO A 319 0.92 -5.41 25.50
CA PRO A 319 0.92 -6.22 24.28
C PRO A 319 -0.34 -7.08 24.06
N GLN A 320 -1.05 -7.44 25.15
CA GLN A 320 -2.32 -8.18 25.09
C GLN A 320 -3.43 -7.39 24.37
N ASP A 321 -3.37 -6.06 24.40
CA ASP A 321 -4.35 -5.23 23.72
C ASP A 321 -4.27 -5.43 22.19
N MET A 322 -3.09 -5.71 21.65
CA MET A 322 -2.91 -6.09 20.25
C MET A 322 -3.67 -7.37 19.89
N LEU A 323 -3.62 -8.40 20.75
CA LEU A 323 -4.38 -9.63 20.50
C LEU A 323 -5.89 -9.37 20.43
N SER A 324 -6.40 -8.52 21.31
CA SER A 324 -7.83 -8.15 21.30
C SER A 324 -8.23 -7.39 20.04
N ILE A 325 -7.34 -6.55 19.52
CA ILE A 325 -7.55 -5.84 18.24
C ILE A 325 -7.57 -6.83 17.08
N LEU A 326 -6.58 -7.73 17.02
CA LEU A 326 -6.50 -8.77 15.98
C LEU A 326 -7.70 -9.72 16.03
N GLU A 327 -8.17 -10.09 17.23
CA GLU A 327 -9.37 -10.91 17.42
C GLU A 327 -10.62 -10.19 16.87
N TRP A 328 -10.76 -8.90 17.15
CA TRP A 328 -11.90 -8.12 16.67
C TRP A 328 -11.89 -7.97 15.14
N ILE A 329 -10.73 -7.68 14.53
CA ILE A 329 -10.59 -7.58 13.07
C ILE A 329 -10.85 -8.93 12.41
N GLY A 330 -10.44 -10.00 13.08
CA GLY A 330 -10.36 -11.36 12.56
C GLY A 330 -8.96 -11.64 12.02
N PRO A 331 -8.25 -12.64 12.54
CA PRO A 331 -6.91 -12.99 12.06
C PRO A 331 -6.87 -13.39 10.58
N ASP A 332 -8.01 -13.69 9.97
CA ASP A 332 -8.17 -13.98 8.54
C ASP A 332 -8.17 -12.72 7.66
N ARG A 333 -8.18 -11.54 8.24
CA ARG A 333 -8.25 -10.24 7.55
C ARG A 333 -6.97 -9.43 7.67
N VAL A 334 -5.94 -9.98 8.30
CA VAL A 334 -4.65 -9.33 8.50
C VAL A 334 -3.59 -10.03 7.67
N MET A 335 -2.78 -9.29 6.95
CA MET A 335 -1.68 -9.80 6.13
C MET A 335 -0.38 -9.12 6.51
N PHE A 336 0.71 -9.88 6.48
CA PHE A 336 2.01 -9.35 6.83
C PHE A 336 2.57 -8.46 5.71
N SER A 337 3.28 -7.41 6.11
CA SER A 337 4.05 -6.54 5.21
C SER A 337 5.30 -6.04 5.90
N THR A 338 6.36 -5.80 5.13
CA THR A 338 7.58 -5.21 5.65
C THR A 338 7.69 -3.72 5.41
N ASP A 339 7.16 -3.23 4.29
CA ASP A 339 7.38 -1.88 3.79
C ASP A 339 8.85 -1.62 3.37
N TYR A 340 9.50 -2.65 2.81
CA TYR A 340 10.86 -2.50 2.28
C TYR A 340 10.89 -1.49 1.13
N PRO A 341 11.81 -0.51 1.09
CA PRO A 341 12.98 -0.30 1.96
C PRO A 341 12.84 0.92 2.91
N HIS A 342 11.64 1.20 3.41
CA HIS A 342 11.44 2.34 4.31
C HIS A 342 12.14 2.17 5.67
N TRP A 343 12.35 3.30 6.36
CA TRP A 343 13.11 3.38 7.60
C TRP A 343 12.45 2.61 8.76
N ASP A 344 11.14 2.52 8.76
CA ASP A 344 10.29 1.84 9.74
C ASP A 344 9.87 0.43 9.30
N GLN A 345 10.62 -0.14 8.35
CA GLN A 345 10.42 -1.52 7.91
C GLN A 345 10.30 -2.49 9.07
N ASP A 346 9.26 -3.31 9.06
CA ASP A 346 9.06 -4.38 10.03
C ASP A 346 9.88 -5.62 9.69
N ASP A 347 10.76 -6.01 10.63
CA ASP A 347 11.47 -7.30 10.52
C ASP A 347 10.50 -8.44 10.86
N PRO A 348 10.27 -9.41 9.95
CA PRO A 348 9.29 -10.48 10.16
C PRO A 348 9.54 -11.33 11.40
N ARG A 349 10.76 -11.31 11.94
CA ARG A 349 11.13 -12.05 13.15
C ARG A 349 10.67 -11.36 14.43
N TYR A 350 10.45 -10.04 14.40
CA TYR A 350 10.25 -9.19 15.58
C TYR A 350 9.07 -8.22 15.47
N ALA A 351 8.30 -8.25 14.38
CA ALA A 351 7.21 -7.33 14.13
C ALA A 351 6.16 -7.34 15.26
N PHE A 352 5.81 -8.51 15.77
CA PHE A 352 4.90 -8.61 16.91
C PHE A 352 5.67 -8.72 18.23
N LYS A 353 5.37 -7.81 19.16
CA LYS A 353 5.98 -7.80 20.52
C LYS A 353 5.37 -8.84 21.48
N ILE A 354 4.41 -9.60 21.00
CA ILE A 354 3.76 -10.67 21.73
C ILE A 354 3.69 -11.92 20.84
N PRO A 355 3.91 -13.13 21.37
CA PRO A 355 3.72 -14.34 20.61
C PRO A 355 2.28 -14.46 20.12
N LEU A 356 2.12 -14.60 18.81
CA LEU A 356 0.83 -14.92 18.21
C LEU A 356 0.55 -16.42 18.37
N PRO A 357 -0.74 -16.84 18.48
CA PRO A 357 -1.13 -18.22 18.27
C PRO A 357 -0.59 -18.75 16.93
N ASP A 358 -0.14 -19.99 16.88
CA ASP A 358 0.54 -20.55 15.68
C ASP A 358 -0.34 -20.50 14.44
N ASP A 359 -1.64 -20.73 14.58
CA ASP A 359 -2.61 -20.63 13.48
C ASP A 359 -2.78 -19.18 12.99
N TRP A 360 -2.80 -18.19 13.90
CA TRP A 360 -2.83 -16.77 13.52
C TRP A 360 -1.55 -16.36 12.82
N LYS A 361 -0.40 -16.77 13.35
CA LYS A 361 0.90 -16.49 12.74
C LYS A 361 0.94 -17.00 11.29
N ARG A 362 0.56 -18.25 11.07
CA ARG A 362 0.52 -18.84 9.72
C ARG A 362 -0.43 -18.09 8.79
N LYS A 363 -1.63 -17.74 9.28
CA LYS A 363 -2.61 -16.96 8.53
C LYS A 363 -2.06 -15.60 8.13
N ILE A 364 -1.59 -14.82 9.10
CA ILE A 364 -1.11 -13.44 8.89
C ILE A 364 0.10 -13.41 7.96
N TYR A 365 1.07 -14.29 8.16
CA TYR A 365 2.31 -14.28 7.39
C TYR A 365 2.18 -14.92 6.00
N ARG A 366 1.13 -15.72 5.75
CA ARG A 366 1.05 -16.46 4.49
C ARG A 366 -0.36 -16.71 3.99
N ASP A 367 -1.17 -17.47 4.76
CA ASP A 367 -2.36 -18.13 4.23
C ASP A 367 -3.41 -17.12 3.74
N ASN A 368 -3.56 -15.98 4.42
CA ASN A 368 -4.51 -14.94 4.05
C ASN A 368 -4.16 -14.29 2.70
N ALA A 369 -2.90 -13.90 2.52
CA ALA A 369 -2.43 -13.34 1.25
C ALA A 369 -2.51 -14.39 0.14
N LYS A 370 -2.10 -15.64 0.41
CA LYS A 370 -2.21 -16.73 -0.54
C LYS A 370 -3.65 -16.94 -1.02
N ALA A 371 -4.61 -16.93 -0.12
CA ALA A 371 -6.04 -17.09 -0.44
C ALA A 371 -6.61 -15.87 -1.17
N LEU A 372 -6.30 -14.66 -0.69
CA LEU A 372 -6.82 -13.41 -1.24
C LEU A 372 -6.38 -13.21 -2.69
N TYR A 373 -5.08 -13.40 -2.96
CA TYR A 373 -4.44 -13.18 -4.26
C TYR A 373 -4.38 -14.44 -5.14
N GLN A 374 -4.95 -15.56 -4.68
CA GLN A 374 -5.01 -16.84 -5.41
C GLN A 374 -3.62 -17.35 -5.84
N LEU A 375 -2.63 -17.26 -4.93
CA LEU A 375 -1.26 -17.71 -5.17
C LEU A 375 -1.11 -19.22 -4.98
N ASP A 376 -0.08 -19.80 -5.63
CA ASP A 376 0.20 -21.25 -5.60
C ASP A 376 0.85 -21.72 -4.28
#